data_526acd959703e685f3723f2cf4cf485c
#
_entry.id   526acd959703e685f3723f2cf4cf485c
#
_cell.length_a   1.000
_cell.length_b   1.000
_cell.length_c   1.000
_cell.angle_alpha   90.00
_cell.angle_beta   90.00
_cell.angle_gamma   90.00
#
_symmetry.space_group_name_H-M   'P 1'
#
loop_
_entity.id
_entity.type
_entity.pdbx_description
1 polymer ?
#
loop_
_entity_poly.entity_id
_entity_poly.type
_entity_poly.pdbx_seq_one_letter_code
_entity_poly.pdbx_strand_id
1 'polypeptide(L)'
;MSTLTIAIIIVFVLGYACIALESVTKVNKAAVALLMFVACWTLFMFDPTISHEVAEVLSNGTVSHEGIANFISSIIERHLGSTSTTLFFLMGAMTIVEVVDQNGGFDWVKGVMNTRSKRKLLWRIAFLTFVLSAVLDNLTTSIVMVMILRKLVADKNDRIIYASLVIIAANSGGAFSPIGDVTTIMLWNKGLITAAGVISEILLPSLVSMIIPAFILQYQLKGELVPVKDNGEGEENESDFSEAQRKVVFWVGVGGLLFVPVFKSITHLPPFVGILLVLGTLWTVTEVFYRNLHRAKNREGLQKRVTRLLSRVDMSTILFFLGILMAVACLETIGVLTHLCEG
;
A
#
# COMPACT_ATOMS: atom_id res chain seq x y z
N MET A 1 7.96 28.24 21.45
CA MET A 1 8.45 26.86 21.18
C MET A 1 9.70 26.60 22.01
N SER A 2 9.77 25.48 22.72
CA SER A 2 10.96 25.09 23.47
C SER A 2 12.12 24.70 22.52
N THR A 3 13.36 24.75 23.04
CA THR A 3 14.54 24.33 22.24
C THR A 3 14.42 22.86 21.79
N LEU A 4 13.84 22.01 22.62
CA LEU A 4 13.62 20.59 22.29
C LEU A 4 12.51 20.40 21.24
N THR A 5 11.44 21.18 21.28
CA THR A 5 10.44 21.18 20.20
C THR A 5 11.08 21.51 18.85
N ILE A 6 11.95 22.53 18.81
CA ILE A 6 12.69 22.88 17.60
C ILE A 6 13.62 21.74 17.16
N ALA A 7 14.31 21.09 18.10
CA ALA A 7 15.17 19.94 17.80
C ALA A 7 14.37 18.76 17.19
N ILE A 8 13.19 18.44 17.73
CA ILE A 8 12.31 17.39 17.20
C ILE A 8 11.86 17.73 15.77
N ILE A 9 11.45 18.99 15.53
CA ILE A 9 11.07 19.46 14.19
C ILE A 9 12.26 19.33 13.22
N ILE A 10 13.46 19.73 13.62
CA ILE A 10 14.68 19.61 12.80
C ILE A 10 14.96 18.15 12.46
N VAL A 11 14.90 17.24 13.45
CA VAL A 11 15.12 15.80 13.23
C VAL A 11 14.07 15.26 12.25
N PHE A 12 12.80 15.64 12.40
CA PHE A 12 11.73 15.22 11.51
C PHE A 12 11.96 15.74 10.09
N VAL A 13 12.26 17.04 9.90
CA VAL A 13 12.50 17.63 8.58
C VAL A 13 13.72 17.04 7.89
N LEU A 14 14.82 16.83 8.63
CA LEU A 14 16.02 16.19 8.09
C LEU A 14 15.75 14.73 7.72
N GLY A 15 15.06 13.98 8.57
CA GLY A 15 14.66 12.61 8.28
C GLY A 15 13.78 12.54 7.04
N TYR A 16 12.81 13.43 6.90
CA TYR A 16 11.94 13.49 5.73
C TYR A 16 12.71 13.87 4.45
N ALA A 17 13.66 14.81 4.56
CA ALA A 17 14.55 15.14 3.45
C ALA A 17 15.42 13.95 3.02
N CYS A 18 15.96 13.18 3.97
CA CYS A 18 16.70 11.96 3.68
C CYS A 18 15.83 10.89 2.99
N ILE A 19 14.57 10.73 3.42
CA ILE A 19 13.59 9.84 2.77
C ILE A 19 13.34 10.28 1.32
N ALA A 20 13.10 11.58 1.10
CA ALA A 20 12.88 12.12 -0.25
C ALA A 20 14.11 11.99 -1.16
N LEU A 21 15.29 12.01 -0.60
CA LEU A 21 16.57 11.86 -1.31
C LEU A 21 17.09 10.41 -1.32
N GLU A 22 16.24 9.40 -1.10
CA GLU A 22 16.62 7.98 -1.12
C GLU A 22 17.39 7.59 -2.39
N SER A 23 16.98 8.12 -3.54
CA SER A 23 17.65 7.85 -4.83
C SER A 23 19.11 8.33 -4.89
N VAL A 24 19.44 9.37 -4.12
CA VAL A 24 20.78 9.97 -4.04
C VAL A 24 21.59 9.31 -2.92
N THR A 25 21.00 9.22 -1.73
CA THR A 25 21.67 8.70 -0.53
C THR A 25 21.88 7.19 -0.56
N LYS A 26 21.08 6.47 -1.35
CA LYS A 26 21.04 4.99 -1.41
C LYS A 26 20.73 4.33 -0.05
N VAL A 27 20.25 5.10 0.92
CA VAL A 27 19.78 4.58 2.21
C VAL A 27 18.31 4.28 2.11
N ASN A 28 17.91 3.08 2.53
CA ASN A 28 16.51 2.66 2.49
C ASN A 28 15.65 3.58 3.37
N LYS A 29 14.55 4.09 2.79
CA LYS A 29 13.60 4.99 3.47
C LYS A 29 13.05 4.44 4.78
N ALA A 30 12.88 3.11 4.90
CA ALA A 30 12.39 2.48 6.13
C ALA A 30 13.39 2.64 7.28
N ALA A 31 14.69 2.48 7.01
CA ALA A 31 15.72 2.67 8.03
C ALA A 31 15.72 4.11 8.56
N VAL A 32 15.62 5.09 7.66
CA VAL A 32 15.56 6.52 8.03
C VAL A 32 14.29 6.80 8.84
N ALA A 33 13.14 6.29 8.42
CA ALA A 33 11.87 6.49 9.12
C ALA A 33 11.89 5.91 10.54
N LEU A 34 12.45 4.72 10.73
CA LEU A 34 12.61 4.10 12.06
C LEU A 34 13.55 4.90 12.96
N LEU A 35 14.68 5.35 12.43
CA LEU A 35 15.61 6.21 13.18
C LEU A 35 14.96 7.53 13.58
N MET A 36 14.20 8.15 12.66
CA MET A 36 13.45 9.37 12.90
C MET A 36 12.39 9.19 14.00
N PHE A 37 11.63 8.10 13.95
CA PHE A 37 10.68 7.73 15.00
C PHE A 37 11.34 7.66 16.37
N VAL A 38 12.39 6.83 16.49
CA VAL A 38 13.10 6.64 17.76
C VAL A 38 13.73 7.94 18.25
N ALA A 39 14.36 8.72 17.37
CA ALA A 39 14.99 9.99 17.74
C ALA A 39 13.96 11.02 18.25
N CYS A 40 12.80 11.17 17.57
CA CYS A 40 11.75 12.09 18.01
C CYS A 40 11.22 11.75 19.40
N TRP A 41 10.87 10.49 19.65
CA TRP A 41 10.36 10.06 20.95
C TRP A 41 11.43 10.07 22.05
N THR A 42 12.69 9.80 21.73
CA THR A 42 13.80 9.92 22.67
C THR A 42 14.02 11.39 23.09
N LEU A 43 13.99 12.31 22.13
CA LEU A 43 14.07 13.75 22.44
C LEU A 43 12.88 14.21 23.28
N PHE A 44 11.68 13.72 23.02
CA PHE A 44 10.48 14.01 23.79
C PHE A 44 10.63 13.59 25.27
N MET A 45 11.29 12.45 25.54
CA MET A 45 11.54 11.98 26.90
C MET A 45 12.45 12.89 27.74
N PHE A 46 13.29 13.72 27.12
CA PHE A 46 14.14 14.66 27.87
C PHE A 46 13.39 15.86 28.47
N ASP A 47 12.26 16.26 27.85
CA ASP A 47 11.36 17.28 28.39
C ASP A 47 9.91 17.00 27.99
N PRO A 48 9.24 16.08 28.72
CA PRO A 48 7.86 15.73 28.39
C PRO A 48 6.86 16.87 28.63
N THR A 49 7.25 17.91 29.35
CA THR A 49 6.39 19.08 29.65
C THR A 49 6.05 19.92 28.44
N ILE A 50 6.71 19.67 27.29
CA ILE A 50 6.37 20.27 26.00
C ILE A 50 5.01 19.80 25.47
N SER A 51 4.50 18.65 25.96
CA SER A 51 3.14 18.19 25.68
C SER A 51 2.14 18.76 26.68
N HIS A 52 1.06 19.35 26.18
CA HIS A 52 0.00 19.90 27.03
C HIS A 52 -0.65 18.81 27.91
N GLU A 53 -0.86 17.62 27.37
CA GLU A 53 -1.43 16.45 28.05
C GLU A 53 -0.55 16.01 29.23
N VAL A 54 0.77 15.97 29.05
CA VAL A 54 1.74 15.62 30.11
C VAL A 54 1.86 16.73 31.13
N ALA A 55 1.87 17.99 30.71
CA ALA A 55 1.94 19.13 31.59
C ALA A 55 0.74 19.24 32.54
N GLU A 56 -0.47 18.91 32.04
CA GLU A 56 -1.69 18.87 32.82
C GLU A 56 -1.65 17.77 33.90
N VAL A 57 -1.19 16.57 33.55
CA VAL A 57 -1.03 15.46 34.50
C VAL A 57 -0.02 15.80 35.59
N LEU A 58 1.09 16.48 35.23
CA LEU A 58 2.11 16.95 36.21
C LEU A 58 1.60 18.06 37.14
N SER A 59 0.72 18.94 36.66
CA SER A 59 0.17 20.04 37.46
C SER A 59 -0.86 19.55 38.47
N ASN A 60 -1.50 18.41 38.25
CA ASN A 60 -2.58 17.87 39.08
C ASN A 60 -2.10 16.92 40.20
N GLY A 61 -0.81 16.59 40.31
CA GLY A 61 -0.30 15.74 41.38
C GLY A 61 1.22 15.57 41.38
N THR A 62 1.80 15.17 42.52
CA THR A 62 3.18 14.73 42.63
C THR A 62 3.37 13.37 41.95
N VAL A 63 3.60 13.37 40.64
CA VAL A 63 3.89 12.15 39.90
C VAL A 63 5.39 11.86 39.99
N SER A 64 5.75 10.64 40.39
CA SER A 64 7.15 10.21 40.41
C SER A 64 7.71 10.10 38.98
N HIS A 65 9.03 10.15 38.83
CA HIS A 65 9.69 9.94 37.53
C HIS A 65 9.23 8.65 36.84
N GLU A 66 8.99 7.61 37.59
CA GLU A 66 8.46 6.33 37.09
C GLU A 66 7.01 6.43 36.59
N GLY A 67 6.20 7.25 37.26
CA GLY A 67 4.84 7.55 36.81
C GLY A 67 4.77 8.31 35.48
N ILE A 68 5.72 9.26 35.27
CA ILE A 68 5.83 10.00 34.00
C ILE A 68 6.24 9.05 32.86
N ALA A 69 7.23 8.18 33.08
CA ALA A 69 7.68 7.21 32.10
C ALA A 69 6.54 6.24 31.69
N ASN A 70 5.77 5.76 32.67
CA ASN A 70 4.60 4.90 32.41
C ASN A 70 3.51 5.64 31.63
N PHE A 71 3.26 6.90 31.93
CA PHE A 71 2.27 7.70 31.21
C PHE A 71 2.70 7.93 29.75
N ILE A 72 3.96 8.26 29.49
CA ILE A 72 4.49 8.41 28.12
C ILE A 72 4.46 7.08 27.37
N SER A 73 4.79 5.97 28.03
CA SER A 73 4.64 4.64 27.42
C SER A 73 3.20 4.37 26.99
N SER A 74 2.23 4.76 27.79
CA SER A 74 0.81 4.62 27.43
C SER A 74 0.41 5.48 26.22
N ILE A 75 0.98 6.67 26.07
CA ILE A 75 0.77 7.53 24.89
C ILE A 75 1.37 6.84 23.65
N ILE A 76 2.60 6.34 23.75
CA ILE A 76 3.25 5.62 22.64
C ILE A 76 2.45 4.37 22.25
N GLU A 77 1.98 3.58 23.21
CA GLU A 77 1.16 2.39 22.98
C GLU A 77 -0.18 2.73 22.33
N ARG A 78 -0.83 3.82 22.73
CA ARG A 78 -2.07 4.31 22.12
C ARG A 78 -1.86 4.66 20.63
N HIS A 79 -0.79 5.40 20.31
CA HIS A 79 -0.43 5.73 18.94
C HIS A 79 -0.01 4.49 18.13
N LEU A 80 0.74 3.57 18.74
CA LEU A 80 1.10 2.29 18.13
C LEU A 80 -0.16 1.45 17.85
N GLY A 81 -1.11 1.38 18.77
CA GLY A 81 -2.39 0.70 18.57
C GLY A 81 -3.15 1.24 17.37
N SER A 82 -3.27 2.58 17.25
CA SER A 82 -3.90 3.22 16.10
C SER A 82 -3.14 2.95 14.78
N THR A 83 -1.81 3.03 14.82
CA THR A 83 -0.95 2.76 13.66
C THR A 83 -1.02 1.30 13.24
N SER A 84 -1.05 0.37 14.19
CA SER A 84 -1.11 -1.08 13.95
C SER A 84 -2.33 -1.48 13.11
N THR A 85 -3.47 -0.84 13.29
CA THR A 85 -4.68 -1.14 12.49
C THR A 85 -4.42 -0.92 11.00
N THR A 86 -3.71 0.15 10.65
CA THR A 86 -3.33 0.46 9.27
C THR A 86 -2.26 -0.52 8.77
N LEU A 87 -1.25 -0.84 9.59
CA LEU A 87 -0.18 -1.77 9.20
C LEU A 87 -0.70 -3.18 8.95
N PHE A 88 -1.60 -3.69 9.81
CA PHE A 88 -2.23 -5.00 9.59
C PHE A 88 -3.13 -5.01 8.37
N PHE A 89 -3.82 -3.90 8.09
CA PHE A 89 -4.59 -3.76 6.86
C PHE A 89 -3.67 -3.86 5.63
N LEU A 90 -2.59 -3.06 5.57
CA LEU A 90 -1.63 -3.06 4.47
C LEU A 90 -0.97 -4.43 4.29
N MET A 91 -0.46 -5.02 5.37
CA MET A 91 0.17 -6.34 5.34
C MET A 91 -0.80 -7.41 4.80
N GLY A 92 -2.05 -7.39 5.26
CA GLY A 92 -3.07 -8.34 4.79
C GLY A 92 -3.42 -8.13 3.33
N ALA A 93 -3.63 -6.88 2.90
CA ALA A 93 -3.94 -6.55 1.50
C ALA A 93 -2.80 -6.94 0.55
N MET A 94 -1.55 -6.56 0.87
CA MET A 94 -0.37 -6.93 0.08
C MET A 94 -0.19 -8.45 -0.01
N THR A 95 -0.44 -9.17 1.09
CA THR A 95 -0.37 -10.64 1.10
C THR A 95 -1.45 -11.27 0.21
N ILE A 96 -2.69 -10.77 0.26
CA ILE A 96 -3.78 -11.23 -0.60
C ILE A 96 -3.40 -11.06 -2.07
N VAL A 97 -2.91 -9.88 -2.44
CA VAL A 97 -2.53 -9.57 -3.82
C VAL A 97 -1.38 -10.46 -4.30
N GLU A 98 -0.34 -10.64 -3.47
CA GLU A 98 0.79 -11.52 -3.79
C GLU A 98 0.34 -12.98 -3.96
N VAL A 99 -0.57 -13.48 -3.11
CA VAL A 99 -1.15 -14.83 -3.27
C VAL A 99 -1.92 -14.96 -4.57
N VAL A 100 -2.72 -13.96 -4.94
CA VAL A 100 -3.48 -13.96 -6.19
C VAL A 100 -2.54 -13.94 -7.40
N ASP A 101 -1.51 -13.07 -7.39
CA ASP A 101 -0.56 -12.92 -8.49
C ASP A 101 0.25 -14.20 -8.73
N GLN A 102 0.85 -14.75 -7.68
CA GLN A 102 1.67 -15.95 -7.76
C GLN A 102 0.91 -17.20 -8.21
N ASN A 103 -0.40 -17.20 -8.03
CA ASN A 103 -1.27 -18.29 -8.49
C ASN A 103 -1.91 -18.02 -9.86
N GLY A 104 -1.45 -17.00 -10.60
CA GLY A 104 -1.90 -16.69 -11.94
C GLY A 104 -3.29 -16.06 -12.00
N GLY A 105 -3.77 -15.48 -10.89
CA GLY A 105 -5.08 -14.82 -10.84
C GLY A 105 -5.19 -13.63 -11.80
N PHE A 106 -4.07 -12.97 -12.15
CA PHE A 106 -4.03 -11.84 -13.07
C PHE A 106 -3.66 -12.20 -14.51
N ASP A 107 -3.55 -13.49 -14.88
CA ASP A 107 -3.16 -13.89 -16.24
C ASP A 107 -4.15 -13.41 -17.32
N TRP A 108 -5.42 -13.25 -16.98
CA TRP A 108 -6.45 -12.69 -17.88
C TRP A 108 -6.14 -11.25 -18.32
N VAL A 109 -5.39 -10.49 -17.52
CA VAL A 109 -4.97 -9.11 -17.82
C VAL A 109 -4.16 -9.06 -19.11
N LYS A 110 -3.28 -10.03 -19.33
CA LYS A 110 -2.49 -10.17 -20.58
C LYS A 110 -3.40 -10.30 -21.80
N GLY A 111 -4.49 -11.09 -21.68
CA GLY A 111 -5.48 -11.27 -22.74
C GLY A 111 -6.21 -9.97 -23.11
N VAL A 112 -6.62 -9.18 -22.11
CA VAL A 112 -7.27 -7.88 -22.33
C VAL A 112 -6.34 -6.88 -23.03
N MET A 113 -5.04 -6.95 -22.74
CA MET A 113 -4.05 -6.03 -23.32
C MET A 113 -3.57 -6.45 -24.72
N ASN A 114 -3.96 -7.61 -25.23
CA ASN A 114 -3.55 -8.07 -26.55
C ASN A 114 -4.14 -7.18 -27.65
N THR A 115 -3.32 -6.34 -28.26
CA THR A 115 -3.67 -5.45 -29.39
C THR A 115 -2.42 -5.03 -30.16
N ARG A 116 -2.57 -4.80 -31.46
CA ARG A 116 -1.48 -4.31 -32.32
C ARG A 116 -1.37 -2.78 -32.33
N SER A 117 -2.40 -2.07 -31.95
CA SER A 117 -2.42 -0.60 -31.99
C SER A 117 -1.85 0.00 -30.70
N LYS A 118 -0.81 0.82 -30.80
CA LYS A 118 -0.21 1.54 -29.67
C LYS A 118 -1.22 2.39 -28.91
N ARG A 119 -2.10 3.13 -29.59
CA ARG A 119 -3.13 3.96 -28.96
C ARG A 119 -4.20 3.13 -28.24
N LYS A 120 -4.64 2.02 -28.84
CA LYS A 120 -5.61 1.13 -28.18
C LYS A 120 -5.01 0.51 -26.92
N LEU A 121 -3.74 0.13 -26.96
CA LEU A 121 -3.03 -0.38 -25.80
C LEU A 121 -2.96 0.68 -24.68
N LEU A 122 -2.66 1.94 -25.02
CA LEU A 122 -2.60 3.04 -24.06
C LEU A 122 -3.90 3.15 -23.24
N TRP A 123 -5.03 3.22 -23.93
CA TRP A 123 -6.33 3.34 -23.25
C TRP A 123 -6.70 2.09 -22.45
N ARG A 124 -6.40 0.90 -22.96
CA ARG A 124 -6.63 -0.35 -22.21
C ARG A 124 -5.81 -0.38 -20.92
N ILE A 125 -4.53 -0.01 -21.01
CA ILE A 125 -3.63 0.10 -19.84
C ILE A 125 -4.17 1.12 -18.85
N ALA A 126 -4.54 2.33 -19.33
CA ALA A 126 -5.05 3.39 -18.46
C ALA A 126 -6.26 2.94 -17.63
N PHE A 127 -7.31 2.46 -18.30
CA PHE A 127 -8.54 2.05 -17.62
C PHE A 127 -8.33 0.80 -16.76
N LEU A 128 -7.57 -0.19 -17.24
CA LEU A 128 -7.32 -1.40 -16.48
C LEU A 128 -6.51 -1.10 -15.22
N THR A 129 -5.46 -0.29 -15.33
CA THR A 129 -4.65 0.16 -14.18
C THR A 129 -5.50 0.95 -13.19
N PHE A 130 -6.33 1.86 -13.67
CA PHE A 130 -7.22 2.66 -12.83
C PHE A 130 -8.17 1.79 -12.00
N VAL A 131 -8.83 0.82 -12.65
CA VAL A 131 -9.77 -0.10 -11.97
C VAL A 131 -9.05 -1.04 -11.02
N LEU A 132 -7.92 -1.61 -11.43
CA LEU A 132 -7.14 -2.50 -10.57
C LEU A 132 -6.62 -1.75 -9.33
N SER A 133 -6.13 -0.53 -9.49
CA SER A 133 -5.59 0.26 -8.38
C SER A 133 -6.66 0.68 -7.37
N ALA A 134 -7.91 0.79 -7.77
CA ALA A 134 -9.00 1.03 -6.83
C ALA A 134 -9.20 -0.13 -5.82
N VAL A 135 -8.66 -1.31 -6.11
CA VAL A 135 -8.84 -2.53 -5.30
C VAL A 135 -7.53 -3.04 -4.71
N LEU A 136 -6.40 -2.96 -5.48
CA LEU A 136 -5.12 -3.60 -5.12
C LEU A 136 -4.23 -2.57 -4.45
N ASP A 137 -4.19 -1.48 -4.35
CA ASP A 137 -3.24 -0.39 -4.08
C ASP A 137 -2.43 0.05 -5.33
N ASN A 138 -2.02 1.31 -5.27
CA ASN A 138 -1.35 1.98 -6.38
C ASN A 138 0.07 1.45 -6.63
N LEU A 139 0.81 1.08 -5.58
CA LEU A 139 2.18 0.59 -5.71
C LEU A 139 2.21 -0.79 -6.35
N THR A 140 1.46 -1.74 -5.79
CA THR A 140 1.38 -3.11 -6.31
C THR A 140 0.84 -3.14 -7.73
N THR A 141 -0.23 -2.38 -8.01
CA THR A 141 -0.78 -2.26 -9.37
C THR A 141 0.25 -1.71 -10.34
N SER A 142 1.01 -0.69 -9.97
CA SER A 142 2.07 -0.13 -10.83
C SER A 142 3.15 -1.16 -11.15
N ILE A 143 3.61 -1.91 -10.15
CA ILE A 143 4.64 -2.95 -10.32
C ILE A 143 4.15 -4.04 -11.29
N VAL A 144 2.96 -4.59 -11.04
CA VAL A 144 2.35 -5.64 -11.88
C VAL A 144 2.19 -5.15 -13.32
N MET A 145 1.61 -3.97 -13.51
CA MET A 145 1.37 -3.42 -14.85
C MET A 145 2.68 -3.12 -15.60
N VAL A 146 3.72 -2.61 -14.93
CA VAL A 146 5.04 -2.38 -15.53
C VAL A 146 5.73 -3.70 -15.89
N MET A 147 5.60 -4.75 -15.06
CA MET A 147 6.11 -6.08 -15.41
C MET A 147 5.44 -6.64 -16.67
N ILE A 148 4.13 -6.49 -16.77
CA ILE A 148 3.38 -6.93 -17.97
C ILE A 148 3.80 -6.11 -19.20
N LEU A 149 3.98 -4.79 -19.07
CA LEU A 149 4.46 -3.91 -20.14
C LEU A 149 5.82 -4.33 -20.69
N ARG A 150 6.74 -4.79 -19.83
CA ARG A 150 8.04 -5.30 -20.26
C ARG A 150 7.93 -6.49 -21.20
N LYS A 151 6.90 -7.30 -21.05
CA LYS A 151 6.62 -8.47 -21.92
C LYS A 151 5.86 -8.10 -23.19
N LEU A 152 5.11 -7.00 -23.21
CA LEU A 152 4.25 -6.62 -24.34
C LEU A 152 4.89 -5.59 -25.27
N VAL A 153 5.76 -4.71 -24.77
CA VAL A 153 6.29 -3.56 -25.49
C VAL A 153 7.81 -3.67 -25.61
N ALA A 154 8.30 -3.94 -26.84
CA ALA A 154 9.74 -4.08 -27.10
C ALA A 154 10.47 -2.72 -27.05
N ASP A 155 9.88 -1.67 -27.62
CA ASP A 155 10.49 -0.34 -27.70
C ASP A 155 10.58 0.32 -26.33
N LYS A 156 11.78 0.80 -25.98
CA LYS A 156 12.07 1.42 -24.68
C LYS A 156 11.33 2.75 -24.49
N ASN A 157 11.24 3.57 -25.55
CA ASN A 157 10.63 4.90 -25.45
C ASN A 157 9.11 4.77 -25.30
N ASP A 158 8.48 3.92 -26.11
CA ASP A 158 7.07 3.60 -25.95
C ASP A 158 6.78 3.06 -24.55
N ARG A 159 7.62 2.17 -24.03
CA ARG A 159 7.48 1.58 -22.69
C ARG A 159 7.55 2.62 -21.58
N ILE A 160 8.41 3.66 -21.71
CA ILE A 160 8.46 4.77 -20.76
C ILE A 160 7.14 5.54 -20.77
N ILE A 161 6.57 5.82 -21.95
CA ILE A 161 5.29 6.54 -22.07
C ILE A 161 4.17 5.74 -21.39
N TYR A 162 4.07 4.43 -21.67
CA TYR A 162 3.09 3.58 -21.02
C TYR A 162 3.30 3.48 -19.50
N ALA A 163 4.55 3.33 -19.04
CA ALA A 163 4.86 3.25 -17.62
C ALA A 163 4.51 4.56 -16.88
N SER A 164 4.76 5.72 -17.51
CA SER A 164 4.36 7.01 -16.95
C SER A 164 2.84 7.10 -16.78
N LEU A 165 2.08 6.63 -17.78
CA LEU A 165 0.62 6.59 -17.68
C LEU A 165 0.14 5.57 -16.64
N VAL A 166 0.80 4.42 -16.50
CA VAL A 166 0.49 3.45 -15.44
C VAL A 166 0.60 4.09 -14.06
N ILE A 167 1.67 4.84 -13.79
CA ILE A 167 1.86 5.52 -12.50
C ILE A 167 0.75 6.53 -12.24
N ILE A 168 0.40 7.34 -13.26
CA ILE A 168 -0.69 8.32 -13.15
C ILE A 168 -2.03 7.62 -12.91
N ALA A 169 -2.35 6.61 -13.72
CA ALA A 169 -3.60 5.87 -13.64
C ALA A 169 -3.74 5.08 -12.32
N ALA A 170 -2.63 4.52 -11.81
CA ALA A 170 -2.63 3.82 -10.52
C ALA A 170 -2.89 4.79 -9.36
N ASN A 171 -2.22 5.94 -9.30
CA ASN A 171 -2.47 6.92 -8.26
C ASN A 171 -3.90 7.50 -8.35
N SER A 172 -4.37 7.82 -9.56
CA SER A 172 -5.73 8.30 -9.76
C SER A 172 -6.78 7.25 -9.38
N GLY A 173 -6.56 5.98 -9.73
CA GLY A 173 -7.44 4.86 -9.39
C GLY A 173 -7.45 4.54 -7.90
N GLY A 174 -6.29 4.65 -7.23
CA GLY A 174 -6.19 4.47 -5.77
C GLY A 174 -6.91 5.57 -4.99
N ALA A 175 -6.84 6.82 -5.46
CA ALA A 175 -7.33 7.97 -4.73
C ALA A 175 -8.85 7.98 -4.47
N PHE A 176 -9.67 7.49 -5.41
CA PHE A 176 -11.13 7.50 -5.24
C PHE A 176 -11.68 6.30 -4.46
N SER A 177 -10.84 5.32 -4.14
CA SER A 177 -11.24 4.13 -3.42
C SER A 177 -10.82 4.19 -1.93
N PRO A 178 -11.65 3.71 -1.00
CA PRO A 178 -11.28 3.67 0.42
C PRO A 178 -10.13 2.70 0.73
N ILE A 179 -9.79 1.79 -0.20
CA ILE A 179 -8.79 0.73 -0.04
C ILE A 179 -7.65 0.80 -1.06
N GLY A 180 -7.73 1.70 -2.05
CA GLY A 180 -6.78 1.78 -3.16
C GLY A 180 -5.52 2.61 -2.89
N ASP A 181 -5.49 3.39 -1.81
CA ASP A 181 -4.33 4.19 -1.40
C ASP A 181 -4.18 4.21 0.12
N VAL A 182 -2.93 4.18 0.60
CA VAL A 182 -2.62 4.16 2.03
C VAL A 182 -3.19 5.37 2.76
N THR A 183 -3.14 6.55 2.14
CA THR A 183 -3.65 7.78 2.74
C THR A 183 -5.16 7.72 2.95
N THR A 184 -5.90 7.21 1.97
CA THR A 184 -7.35 7.02 2.04
C THR A 184 -7.72 5.96 3.09
N ILE A 185 -6.95 4.85 3.14
CA ILE A 185 -7.10 3.80 4.16
C ILE A 185 -6.96 4.38 5.56
N MET A 186 -5.95 5.23 5.80
CA MET A 186 -5.71 5.85 7.10
C MET A 186 -6.87 6.75 7.53
N LEU A 187 -7.35 7.62 6.64
CA LEU A 187 -8.48 8.50 6.91
C LEU A 187 -9.76 7.70 7.17
N TRP A 188 -9.98 6.65 6.40
CA TRP A 188 -11.13 5.75 6.57
C TRP A 188 -11.08 4.94 7.87
N ASN A 189 -9.89 4.45 8.28
CA ASN A 189 -9.69 3.76 9.54
C ASN A 189 -9.97 4.67 10.74
N LYS A 190 -9.53 5.93 10.67
CA LYS A 190 -9.81 6.95 11.70
C LYS A 190 -11.28 7.42 11.71
N GLY A 191 -12.10 6.99 10.75
CA GLY A 191 -13.51 7.40 10.63
C GLY A 191 -13.73 8.82 10.15
N LEU A 192 -12.67 9.49 9.62
CA LEU A 192 -12.72 10.85 9.11
C LEU A 192 -13.44 10.95 7.76
N ILE A 193 -13.48 9.86 7.01
CA ILE A 193 -14.17 9.74 5.71
C ILE A 193 -15.01 8.48 5.66
N THR A 194 -16.03 8.49 4.82
CA THR A 194 -16.85 7.31 4.52
C THR A 194 -16.45 6.72 3.17
N ALA A 195 -16.61 5.40 2.98
CA ALA A 195 -16.34 4.77 1.70
C ALA A 195 -17.18 5.35 0.55
N ALA A 196 -18.48 5.56 0.78
CA ALA A 196 -19.37 6.16 -0.19
C ALA A 196 -19.00 7.62 -0.50
N GLY A 197 -18.62 8.42 0.51
CA GLY A 197 -18.21 9.81 0.34
C GLY A 197 -16.97 9.93 -0.54
N VAL A 198 -15.93 9.15 -0.28
CA VAL A 198 -14.70 9.14 -1.10
C VAL A 198 -15.03 8.80 -2.56
N ILE A 199 -15.82 7.75 -2.78
CA ILE A 199 -16.16 7.34 -4.15
C ILE A 199 -16.96 8.44 -4.86
N SER A 200 -17.97 9.03 -4.22
CA SER A 200 -18.82 10.05 -4.86
C SER A 200 -18.09 11.35 -5.17
N GLU A 201 -17.20 11.80 -4.27
CA GLU A 201 -16.53 13.09 -4.39
C GLU A 201 -15.25 13.01 -5.24
N ILE A 202 -14.50 11.91 -5.15
CA ILE A 202 -13.17 11.80 -5.75
C ILE A 202 -13.16 11.06 -7.09
N LEU A 203 -14.18 10.25 -7.42
CA LEU A 203 -14.20 9.48 -8.67
C LEU A 203 -14.06 10.38 -9.92
N LEU A 204 -14.82 11.47 -9.99
CA LEU A 204 -14.78 12.37 -11.16
C LEU A 204 -13.43 13.09 -11.30
N PRO A 205 -12.88 13.74 -10.27
CA PRO A 205 -11.53 14.30 -10.32
C PRO A 205 -10.46 13.24 -10.69
N SER A 206 -10.54 12.04 -10.14
CA SER A 206 -9.61 10.94 -10.43
C SER A 206 -9.68 10.50 -11.90
N LEU A 207 -10.88 10.37 -12.45
CA LEU A 207 -11.05 10.06 -13.88
C LEU A 207 -10.45 11.17 -14.76
N VAL A 208 -10.70 12.43 -14.45
CA VAL A 208 -10.15 13.58 -15.19
C VAL A 208 -8.62 13.57 -15.12
N SER A 209 -8.04 13.33 -13.95
CA SER A 209 -6.59 13.29 -13.75
C SER A 209 -5.90 12.15 -14.54
N MET A 210 -6.59 11.06 -14.84
CA MET A 210 -6.10 9.98 -15.71
C MET A 210 -6.34 10.29 -17.20
N ILE A 211 -7.53 10.75 -17.56
CA ILE A 211 -7.96 10.93 -18.96
C ILE A 211 -7.14 12.02 -19.65
N ILE A 212 -6.89 13.14 -18.99
CA ILE A 212 -6.14 14.27 -19.59
C ILE A 212 -4.72 13.84 -19.99
N PRO A 213 -3.89 13.25 -19.11
CA PRO A 213 -2.57 12.77 -19.51
C PRO A 213 -2.63 11.66 -20.57
N ALA A 214 -3.59 10.72 -20.48
CA ALA A 214 -3.77 9.68 -21.48
C ALA A 214 -4.06 10.29 -22.87
N PHE A 215 -4.92 11.30 -22.92
CA PHE A 215 -5.24 12.00 -24.16
C PHE A 215 -4.03 12.75 -24.76
N ILE A 216 -3.20 13.35 -23.93
CA ILE A 216 -1.95 14.00 -24.36
C ILE A 216 -0.95 12.97 -24.86
N LEU A 217 -0.69 11.91 -24.10
CA LEU A 217 0.31 10.90 -24.41
C LEU A 217 -0.02 10.07 -25.66
N GLN A 218 -1.32 9.89 -26.01
CA GLN A 218 -1.71 9.16 -27.21
C GLN A 218 -1.16 9.78 -28.53
N TYR A 219 -0.87 11.07 -28.55
CA TYR A 219 -0.30 11.74 -29.73
C TYR A 219 1.17 11.40 -29.97
N GLN A 220 1.87 10.96 -28.92
CA GLN A 220 3.26 10.53 -29.00
C GLN A 220 3.36 9.08 -29.54
N LEU A 221 2.29 8.28 -29.37
CA LEU A 221 2.24 6.87 -29.77
C LEU A 221 1.63 6.74 -31.16
N LYS A 222 2.49 6.64 -32.17
CA LYS A 222 2.09 6.46 -33.60
C LYS A 222 2.47 5.06 -34.08
N GLY A 223 1.63 4.48 -34.94
CA GLY A 223 1.90 3.20 -35.59
C GLY A 223 1.44 1.98 -34.81
N GLU A 224 1.99 0.83 -35.20
CA GLU A 224 1.66 -0.47 -34.60
C GLU A 224 2.74 -0.92 -33.62
N LEU A 225 2.35 -1.77 -32.67
CA LEU A 225 3.27 -2.42 -31.74
C LEU A 225 4.12 -3.44 -32.49
N VAL A 226 5.42 -3.37 -32.31
CA VAL A 226 6.32 -4.43 -32.72
C VAL A 226 6.21 -5.57 -31.70
N PRO A 227 5.84 -6.78 -32.14
CA PRO A 227 5.79 -7.92 -31.22
C PRO A 227 7.15 -8.12 -30.56
N VAL A 228 7.16 -8.34 -29.25
CA VAL A 228 8.36 -8.80 -28.55
C VAL A 228 8.67 -10.18 -29.11
N LYS A 229 9.85 -10.37 -29.70
CA LYS A 229 10.32 -11.70 -30.08
C LYS A 229 10.45 -12.52 -28.80
N ASP A 230 9.68 -13.57 -28.72
CA ASP A 230 9.73 -14.52 -27.60
C ASP A 230 11.08 -15.26 -27.69
N ASN A 231 12.11 -14.75 -27.01
CA ASN A 231 13.42 -15.37 -26.98
C ASN A 231 13.49 -16.59 -26.05
N GLY A 232 12.34 -17.15 -25.65
CA GLY A 232 12.29 -18.38 -24.87
C GLY A 232 12.80 -18.25 -23.41
N GLU A 233 13.21 -17.06 -22.95
CA GLU A 233 13.70 -16.82 -21.60
C GLU A 233 12.63 -16.24 -20.65
N GLY A 234 11.39 -16.20 -21.06
CA GLY A 234 10.29 -15.98 -20.14
C GLY A 234 10.05 -17.29 -19.39
N GLU A 235 10.57 -17.45 -18.19
CA GLU A 235 9.94 -18.36 -17.23
C GLU A 235 8.47 -17.96 -17.15
N GLU A 236 7.62 -18.60 -17.95
CA GLU A 236 6.23 -18.70 -17.65
C GLU A 236 6.19 -19.38 -16.28
N ASN A 237 5.96 -18.59 -15.25
CA ASN A 237 5.46 -19.13 -13.99
C ASN A 237 4.08 -19.73 -14.35
N GLU A 238 4.10 -20.89 -15.01
CA GLU A 238 2.91 -21.71 -15.15
C GLU A 238 2.47 -22.02 -13.74
N SER A 239 1.43 -21.30 -13.31
CA SER A 239 0.83 -21.63 -12.03
C SER A 239 0.36 -23.08 -12.13
N ASP A 240 0.71 -23.88 -11.14
CA ASP A 240 0.29 -25.30 -11.09
C ASP A 240 -1.24 -25.45 -11.01
N PHE A 241 -1.98 -24.34 -10.90
CA PHE A 241 -3.44 -24.31 -10.78
C PHE A 241 -4.12 -24.38 -12.14
N SER A 242 -5.23 -25.10 -12.20
CA SER A 242 -6.12 -25.10 -13.36
C SER A 242 -6.77 -23.73 -13.56
N GLU A 243 -7.27 -23.45 -14.76
CA GLU A 243 -7.93 -22.17 -15.07
C GLU A 243 -9.12 -21.87 -14.12
N ALA A 244 -9.88 -22.90 -13.75
CA ALA A 244 -10.96 -22.77 -12.78
C ALA A 244 -10.45 -22.38 -11.39
N GLN A 245 -9.36 -23.00 -10.93
CA GLN A 245 -8.74 -22.69 -9.64
C GLN A 245 -8.15 -21.27 -9.60
N ARG A 246 -7.52 -20.81 -10.69
CA ARG A 246 -7.03 -19.42 -10.81
C ARG A 246 -8.17 -18.41 -10.70
N LYS A 247 -9.31 -18.68 -11.37
CA LYS A 247 -10.53 -17.85 -11.26
C LYS A 247 -11.07 -17.83 -9.83
N VAL A 248 -11.09 -18.96 -9.13
CA VAL A 248 -11.52 -19.02 -7.73
C VAL A 248 -10.58 -18.20 -6.84
N VAL A 249 -9.26 -18.36 -6.96
CA VAL A 249 -8.27 -17.58 -6.20
C VAL A 249 -8.43 -16.09 -6.46
N PHE A 250 -8.62 -15.69 -7.73
CA PHE A 250 -8.87 -14.31 -8.10
C PHE A 250 -10.13 -13.74 -7.42
N TRP A 251 -11.26 -14.43 -7.54
CA TRP A 251 -12.52 -13.94 -6.99
C TRP A 251 -12.57 -13.97 -5.47
N VAL A 252 -11.92 -14.94 -4.82
CA VAL A 252 -11.79 -14.96 -3.35
C VAL A 252 -10.89 -13.82 -2.88
N GLY A 253 -9.76 -13.57 -3.53
CA GLY A 253 -8.85 -12.49 -3.16
C GLY A 253 -9.41 -11.11 -3.50
N VAL A 254 -9.61 -10.81 -4.78
CA VAL A 254 -10.05 -9.49 -5.27
C VAL A 254 -11.49 -9.20 -4.86
N GLY A 255 -12.40 -10.16 -4.99
CA GLY A 255 -13.77 -10.04 -4.51
C GLY A 255 -13.86 -9.89 -2.99
N GLY A 256 -12.96 -10.57 -2.25
CA GLY A 256 -12.80 -10.38 -0.81
C GLY A 256 -12.36 -8.97 -0.43
N LEU A 257 -11.39 -8.39 -1.16
CA LEU A 257 -10.97 -6.99 -0.95
C LEU A 257 -12.15 -6.03 -1.16
N LEU A 258 -12.93 -6.21 -2.23
CA LEU A 258 -14.14 -5.42 -2.48
C LEU A 258 -15.23 -5.63 -1.42
N PHE A 259 -15.24 -6.77 -0.75
CA PHE A 259 -16.18 -7.07 0.34
C PHE A 259 -15.81 -6.34 1.65
N VAL A 260 -14.56 -5.94 1.87
CA VAL A 260 -14.12 -5.31 3.14
C VAL A 260 -14.93 -4.05 3.51
N PRO A 261 -15.21 -3.09 2.59
CA PRO A 261 -16.08 -1.95 2.92
C PRO A 261 -17.49 -2.37 3.31
N VAL A 262 -18.05 -3.40 2.66
CA VAL A 262 -19.37 -3.96 3.00
C VAL A 262 -19.34 -4.61 4.38
N PHE A 263 -18.30 -5.40 4.67
CA PHE A 263 -18.08 -6.00 5.98
C PHE A 263 -18.04 -4.95 7.09
N LYS A 264 -17.27 -3.85 6.90
CA LYS A 264 -17.23 -2.73 7.86
C LYS A 264 -18.61 -2.11 8.05
N SER A 265 -19.38 -1.93 6.98
CA SER A 265 -20.71 -1.31 7.05
C SER A 265 -21.73 -2.17 7.81
N ILE A 266 -21.59 -3.49 7.73
CA ILE A 266 -22.51 -4.44 8.42
C ILE A 266 -22.07 -4.68 9.86
N THR A 267 -20.78 -4.89 10.09
CA THR A 267 -20.27 -5.32 11.40
C THR A 267 -19.83 -4.17 12.29
N HIS A 268 -19.60 -2.98 11.71
CA HIS A 268 -18.97 -1.81 12.35
C HIS A 268 -17.56 -2.08 12.91
N LEU A 269 -16.95 -3.22 12.56
CA LEU A 269 -15.59 -3.55 12.96
C LEU A 269 -14.56 -2.78 12.10
N PRO A 270 -13.35 -2.54 12.63
CA PRO A 270 -12.28 -1.90 11.86
C PRO A 270 -11.95 -2.69 10.58
N PRO A 271 -11.59 -2.02 9.46
CA PRO A 271 -11.34 -2.65 8.17
C PRO A 271 -10.29 -3.77 8.19
N PHE A 272 -9.27 -3.67 9.06
CA PHE A 272 -8.21 -4.69 9.15
C PHE A 272 -8.77 -6.07 9.54
N VAL A 273 -9.87 -6.13 10.31
CA VAL A 273 -10.53 -7.41 10.67
C VAL A 273 -11.10 -8.07 9.41
N GLY A 274 -11.73 -7.27 8.53
CA GLY A 274 -12.25 -7.75 7.25
C GLY A 274 -11.12 -8.26 6.33
N ILE A 275 -10.00 -7.55 6.26
CA ILE A 275 -8.83 -8.00 5.48
C ILE A 275 -8.28 -9.33 6.01
N LEU A 276 -8.13 -9.49 7.33
CA LEU A 276 -7.63 -10.72 7.93
C LEU A 276 -8.60 -11.89 7.70
N LEU A 277 -9.92 -11.64 7.69
CA LEU A 277 -10.92 -12.64 7.31
C LEU A 277 -10.72 -13.10 5.86
N VAL A 278 -10.57 -12.16 4.93
CA VAL A 278 -10.32 -12.45 3.51
C VAL A 278 -9.01 -13.22 3.33
N LEU A 279 -7.93 -12.78 3.99
CA LEU A 279 -6.63 -13.44 3.94
C LEU A 279 -6.72 -14.87 4.47
N GLY A 280 -7.36 -15.09 5.62
CA GLY A 280 -7.54 -16.42 6.21
C GLY A 280 -8.35 -17.35 5.29
N THR A 281 -9.40 -16.81 4.66
CA THR A 281 -10.21 -17.56 3.69
C THR A 281 -9.40 -17.92 2.44
N LEU A 282 -8.71 -16.94 1.85
CA LEU A 282 -7.88 -17.15 0.66
C LEU A 282 -6.74 -18.16 0.95
N TRP A 283 -6.10 -18.04 2.10
CA TRP A 283 -5.06 -18.98 2.53
C TRP A 283 -5.61 -20.40 2.64
N THR A 284 -6.76 -20.56 3.27
CA THR A 284 -7.39 -21.87 3.41
C THR A 284 -7.73 -22.49 2.04
N VAL A 285 -8.30 -21.70 1.13
CA VAL A 285 -8.63 -22.14 -0.23
C VAL A 285 -7.40 -22.58 -1.01
N THR A 286 -6.34 -21.77 -0.97
CA THR A 286 -5.09 -22.08 -1.67
C THR A 286 -4.39 -23.30 -1.08
N GLU A 287 -4.41 -23.47 0.23
CA GLU A 287 -3.84 -24.64 0.91
C GLU A 287 -4.56 -25.94 0.51
N VAL A 288 -5.90 -25.90 0.44
CA VAL A 288 -6.71 -27.02 -0.05
C VAL A 288 -6.34 -27.38 -1.48
N PHE A 289 -6.17 -26.38 -2.36
CA PHE A 289 -5.77 -26.61 -3.76
C PHE A 289 -4.37 -27.21 -3.85
N TYR A 290 -3.39 -26.71 -3.10
CA TYR A 290 -2.03 -27.27 -3.05
C TYR A 290 -2.01 -28.70 -2.51
N ARG A 291 -2.80 -28.98 -1.47
CA ARG A 291 -2.91 -30.34 -0.92
C ARG A 291 -3.47 -31.33 -1.95
N ASN A 292 -4.46 -30.93 -2.71
CA ASN A 292 -5.03 -31.77 -3.76
C ASN A 292 -4.03 -32.02 -4.90
N LEU A 293 -3.26 -30.99 -5.29
CA LEU A 293 -2.19 -31.10 -6.29
C LEU A 293 -1.05 -31.99 -5.82
N HIS A 294 -0.67 -31.91 -4.54
CA HIS A 294 0.36 -32.76 -3.95
C HIS A 294 -0.04 -34.24 -4.00
N ARG A 295 -1.28 -34.55 -3.64
CA ARG A 295 -1.82 -35.91 -3.75
C ARG A 295 -1.84 -36.44 -5.18
N ALA A 296 -2.13 -35.58 -6.18
CA ALA A 296 -2.22 -35.98 -7.57
C ALA A 296 -0.85 -36.14 -8.26
N LYS A 297 0.16 -35.32 -7.90
CA LYS A 297 1.46 -35.26 -8.61
C LYS A 297 2.66 -35.79 -7.83
N ASN A 298 2.48 -36.30 -6.61
CA ASN A 298 3.53 -36.84 -5.72
C ASN A 298 4.79 -35.92 -5.60
N ARG A 299 4.62 -34.60 -5.58
CA ARG A 299 5.69 -33.59 -5.51
C ARG A 299 5.90 -33.12 -4.07
N GLU A 300 7.01 -33.55 -3.47
CA GLU A 300 7.48 -33.12 -2.14
C GLU A 300 7.95 -31.66 -2.15
N GLY A 301 7.27 -30.68 -2.12
CA GLY A 301 7.77 -29.30 -2.11
C GLY A 301 6.67 -28.23 -2.09
N LEU A 302 5.43 -28.65 -2.33
CA LEU A 302 4.29 -27.75 -2.44
C LEU A 302 3.81 -27.21 -1.07
N GLN A 303 4.06 -27.94 0.02
CA GLN A 303 3.58 -27.59 1.35
C GLN A 303 4.13 -26.28 1.94
N LYS A 304 5.21 -25.72 1.37
CA LYS A 304 5.85 -24.48 1.90
C LYS A 304 5.56 -23.23 1.09
N ARG A 305 4.66 -23.28 0.10
CA ARG A 305 4.49 -22.14 -0.84
C ARG A 305 3.84 -20.92 -0.21
N VAL A 306 2.79 -21.05 0.59
CA VAL A 306 2.14 -19.86 1.21
C VAL A 306 3.09 -19.19 2.21
N THR A 307 3.82 -19.97 3.02
CA THR A 307 4.85 -19.44 3.91
C THR A 307 5.97 -18.71 3.14
N ARG A 308 6.32 -19.19 1.95
CA ARG A 308 7.27 -18.53 1.03
C ARG A 308 6.72 -17.26 0.43
N LEU A 309 5.40 -17.18 0.19
CA LEU A 309 4.74 -15.98 -0.32
C LEU A 309 4.77 -14.85 0.71
N LEU A 310 4.62 -15.16 2.00
CA LEU A 310 4.77 -14.18 3.08
C LEU A 310 6.15 -13.51 3.10
N SER A 311 7.21 -14.22 2.69
CA SER A 311 8.56 -13.65 2.60
C SER A 311 8.74 -12.67 1.42
N ARG A 312 7.79 -12.59 0.49
CA ARG A 312 7.80 -11.65 -0.64
C ARG A 312 7.03 -10.37 -0.35
N VAL A 313 6.25 -10.34 0.74
CA VAL A 313 5.59 -9.11 1.18
C VAL A 313 6.65 -8.05 1.48
N ASP A 314 6.45 -6.85 0.98
CA ASP A 314 7.41 -5.75 1.17
C ASP A 314 7.39 -5.24 2.63
N MET A 315 8.12 -5.96 3.49
CA MET A 315 8.30 -5.58 4.89
C MET A 315 8.98 -4.21 5.04
N SER A 316 9.77 -3.78 4.06
CA SER A 316 10.40 -2.45 4.07
C SER A 316 9.33 -1.36 4.03
N THR A 317 8.32 -1.51 3.19
CA THR A 317 7.20 -0.57 3.13
C THR A 317 6.39 -0.57 4.44
N ILE A 318 6.14 -1.71 5.06
CA ILE A 318 5.42 -1.78 6.35
C ILE A 318 6.21 -1.06 7.45
N LEU A 319 7.52 -1.33 7.56
CA LEU A 319 8.40 -0.67 8.52
C LEU A 319 8.56 0.83 8.25
N PHE A 320 8.56 1.24 6.98
CA PHE A 320 8.54 2.65 6.61
C PHE A 320 7.29 3.35 7.15
N PHE A 321 6.11 2.77 6.95
CA PHE A 321 4.87 3.34 7.45
C PHE A 321 4.81 3.35 8.99
N LEU A 322 5.30 2.30 9.65
CA LEU A 322 5.45 2.29 11.11
C LEU A 322 6.29 3.50 11.57
N GLY A 323 7.48 3.66 11.00
CA GLY A 323 8.41 4.71 11.40
C GLY A 323 7.85 6.11 11.18
N ILE A 324 7.31 6.39 9.99
CA ILE A 324 6.80 7.73 9.66
C ILE A 324 5.54 8.08 10.46
N LEU A 325 4.60 7.13 10.63
CA LEU A 325 3.38 7.37 11.40
C LEU A 325 3.67 7.61 12.87
N MET A 326 4.59 6.86 13.45
CA MET A 326 5.01 7.05 14.84
C MET A 326 5.81 8.34 15.03
N ALA A 327 6.59 8.80 14.05
CA ALA A 327 7.26 10.09 14.10
C ALA A 327 6.27 11.25 14.01
N VAL A 328 5.26 11.15 13.13
CA VAL A 328 4.15 12.12 13.03
C VAL A 328 3.34 12.16 14.33
N ALA A 329 3.07 11.00 14.95
CA ALA A 329 2.38 10.92 16.23
C ALA A 329 3.12 11.69 17.34
N CYS A 330 4.46 11.70 17.34
CA CYS A 330 5.24 12.53 18.25
C CYS A 330 4.97 14.02 18.02
N LEU A 331 4.96 14.49 16.76
CA LEU A 331 4.63 15.89 16.42
C LEU A 331 3.19 16.27 16.80
N GLU A 332 2.25 15.33 16.67
CA GLU A 332 0.86 15.48 17.10
C GLU A 332 0.80 15.67 18.63
N THR A 333 1.49 14.81 19.39
CA THR A 333 1.53 14.83 20.85
C THR A 333 2.09 16.13 21.41
N ILE A 334 3.10 16.74 20.77
CA ILE A 334 3.68 18.03 21.17
C ILE A 334 2.92 19.25 20.63
N GLY A 335 1.81 19.05 19.89
CA GLY A 335 0.94 20.11 19.40
C GLY A 335 1.48 20.91 18.20
N VAL A 336 2.60 20.52 17.60
CA VAL A 336 3.18 21.21 16.43
C VAL A 336 2.21 21.22 15.24
N LEU A 337 1.51 20.11 15.00
CA LEU A 337 0.56 20.01 13.90
C LEU A 337 -0.65 20.93 14.11
N THR A 338 -1.12 21.06 15.34
CA THR A 338 -2.25 21.98 15.67
C THR A 338 -1.87 23.42 15.38
N HIS A 339 -0.67 23.85 15.80
CA HIS A 339 -0.18 25.21 15.50
C HIS A 339 -0.01 25.48 13.99
N LEU A 340 0.36 24.46 13.20
CA LEU A 340 0.47 24.60 11.74
C LEU A 340 -0.89 24.69 11.06
N CYS A 341 -1.97 24.16 11.66
CA CYS A 341 -3.33 24.24 11.10
C CYS A 341 -4.04 25.55 11.45
N GLU A 342 -3.62 26.24 12.53
CA GLU A 342 -4.21 27.48 13.01
C GLU A 342 -3.57 28.74 12.38
N GLY A 343 -2.43 28.64 11.72
CA GLY A 343 -1.71 29.73 11.03
C GLY A 343 -1.86 29.67 9.52
#